data_3506b4e4f4feefece5789b2d83a7b16f
#
_entry.id   3506b4e4f4feefece5789b2d83a7b16f
#
_cell.length_a   1.000
_cell.length_b   1.000
_cell.length_c   1.000
_cell.angle_alpha   90.00
_cell.angle_beta   90.00
_cell.angle_gamma   90.00
#
_symmetry.space_group_name_H-M   'P 1'
#
loop_
_entity.id
_entity.type
_entity.pdbx_description
1 polymer ?
#
loop_
_entity_poly.entity_id
_entity_poly.type
_entity_poly.pdbx_seq_one_letter_code
_entity_poly.pdbx_strand_id
1 'polypeptide(L)'
;MKLTKLQNIIFPSQKRFIPYTRMFYYGEGMEQSADKEYWGIAEYHAVDFAAYFNSFSIKKWMKYTKIDNVKICLTMKGSFKIRISGYYMNRGPFQEEVLSEESFSLDEKQELILDIPEMSDQVTIVGFQIVGYKDCCLYSGYYATEIAETEKREVRLALATTTFKKEDFILPNIQLLKDEILNAEDEMAKNFYVHVIDNGRTLNKEELECDHLWIHPNPNTGGSGGFSRGIIEANLQKEPATHVLLMDDDVIILPESLKRTYRLLTLLKEEYKNHFISGAMLYYERMNEQHEDIGYVHDDGSYGPVKHRLDMQRLDAVVRNEEPWAKRKNQYAGWWYCCIPTTVARLDNLPLPLFVRGDDVEYSLRNHAKFITMNSICVWHMGFTLKFNAAMELYQVHRNSLAIQAASGICQNIDFAERMRKFTRVELLRFNYNSAELLMDAVDDYLKGPAFFEKPNGEQILKEKGAKNEQFEPLSKFKNIPVDLDTVYGDGPRGRKEKFIYRLTFNGLFCPDFMLKKEPAVIAYDWFYAPHRQYLRKKLLAVNPHMQTGAIRTLDKKRGKELLKRYRKTFKEIEQRQKTIRKKYQDRRAYMTSYEFWKKYLGI
;
A
#
# COMPACT_ATOMS: atom_id res chain seq x y z
N MET A 1 -21.00 23.81 23.11
CA MET A 1 -20.40 22.80 22.23
C MET A 1 -20.83 23.10 20.81
N LYS A 2 -20.04 22.78 19.83
CA LYS A 2 -20.33 22.99 18.40
C LYS A 2 -20.39 21.64 17.71
N LEU A 3 -21.35 21.46 16.82
CA LEU A 3 -21.45 20.26 16.02
C LEU A 3 -20.26 20.19 15.05
N THR A 4 -19.41 19.18 15.23
CA THR A 4 -18.19 18.98 14.44
C THR A 4 -18.35 17.75 13.57
N LYS A 5 -18.19 17.93 12.27
CA LYS A 5 -18.30 16.87 11.28
C LYS A 5 -17.11 15.89 11.39
N LEU A 6 -17.39 14.58 11.43
CA LEU A 6 -16.42 13.50 11.50
C LEU A 6 -16.21 12.81 10.15
N GLN A 7 -17.31 12.47 9.48
CA GLN A 7 -17.31 11.66 8.26
C GLN A 7 -18.52 12.00 7.39
N ASN A 8 -18.32 12.28 6.10
CA ASN A 8 -19.44 12.45 5.17
C ASN A 8 -20.00 11.09 4.74
N ILE A 9 -21.30 11.06 4.47
CA ILE A 9 -21.94 10.01 3.69
C ILE A 9 -21.66 10.30 2.20
N ILE A 10 -21.10 9.34 1.50
CA ILE A 10 -20.70 9.50 0.11
C ILE A 10 -21.40 8.51 -0.80
N PHE A 11 -21.50 8.88 -2.07
CA PHE A 11 -22.24 8.13 -3.08
C PHE A 11 -21.33 7.77 -4.27
N PRO A 12 -21.68 6.74 -5.07
CA PRO A 12 -20.88 6.30 -6.23
C PRO A 12 -21.04 7.28 -7.42
N SER A 13 -20.62 8.53 -7.27
CA SER A 13 -20.77 9.60 -8.26
C SER A 13 -19.92 9.40 -9.53
N GLN A 14 -18.82 8.68 -9.47
CA GLN A 14 -17.94 8.41 -10.61
C GLN A 14 -18.32 7.10 -11.30
N LYS A 15 -18.30 7.07 -12.65
CA LYS A 15 -18.63 5.87 -13.45
C LYS A 15 -17.87 4.60 -13.03
N ARG A 16 -16.61 4.75 -12.57
CA ARG A 16 -15.79 3.62 -12.11
C ARG A 16 -16.33 2.93 -10.88
N PHE A 17 -17.13 3.60 -10.05
CA PHE A 17 -17.72 3.05 -8.83
C PHE A 17 -19.08 2.39 -9.05
N ILE A 18 -19.71 2.58 -10.20
CA ILE A 18 -21.04 1.99 -10.50
C ILE A 18 -21.05 0.45 -10.31
N PRO A 19 -20.02 -0.33 -10.72
CA PRO A 19 -20.00 -1.77 -10.48
C PRO A 19 -19.79 -2.15 -8.99
N TYR A 20 -19.46 -1.17 -8.14
CA TYR A 20 -19.07 -1.36 -6.74
C TYR A 20 -19.98 -0.60 -5.76
N THR A 21 -21.24 -0.39 -6.10
CA THR A 21 -22.22 0.34 -5.28
C THR A 21 -22.32 -0.21 -3.85
N ARG A 22 -22.13 -1.53 -3.67
CA ARG A 22 -22.16 -2.18 -2.35
C ARG A 22 -21.02 -1.77 -1.41
N MET A 23 -20.03 -1.03 -1.90
CA MET A 23 -19.06 -0.36 -1.03
C MET A 23 -19.62 0.93 -0.40
N PHE A 24 -20.74 1.45 -0.92
CA PHE A 24 -21.38 2.69 -0.49
C PHE A 24 -22.67 2.42 0.26
N TYR A 25 -23.49 1.51 -0.24
CA TYR A 25 -24.76 1.08 0.37
C TYR A 25 -25.16 -0.32 -0.11
N TYR A 26 -26.01 -0.97 0.65
CA TYR A 26 -26.67 -2.22 0.26
C TYR A 26 -28.16 -1.95 0.00
N GLY A 27 -28.79 -2.76 -0.82
CA GLY A 27 -30.18 -2.66 -1.22
C GLY A 27 -30.36 -2.18 -2.66
N GLU A 28 -31.61 -2.07 -3.06
CA GLU A 28 -32.04 -1.66 -4.40
C GLU A 28 -33.01 -0.48 -4.29
N GLY A 29 -33.39 0.12 -5.43
CA GLY A 29 -34.37 1.22 -5.47
C GLY A 29 -33.85 2.57 -5.06
N MET A 30 -32.52 2.78 -5.11
CA MET A 30 -31.90 4.09 -4.87
C MET A 30 -31.35 4.64 -6.18
N GLU A 31 -31.81 5.81 -6.61
CA GLU A 31 -31.43 6.45 -7.86
C GLU A 31 -31.11 7.94 -7.67
N GLN A 32 -30.09 8.42 -8.40
CA GLN A 32 -29.76 9.85 -8.38
C GLN A 32 -30.74 10.63 -9.25
N SER A 33 -31.22 11.77 -8.75
CA SER A 33 -32.06 12.69 -9.52
C SER A 33 -31.35 13.22 -10.78
N ALA A 34 -32.12 13.60 -11.79
CA ALA A 34 -31.56 14.07 -13.07
C ALA A 34 -30.67 15.32 -12.92
N ASP A 35 -31.01 16.21 -11.98
CA ASP A 35 -30.23 17.40 -11.62
C ASP A 35 -29.06 17.10 -10.65
N LYS A 36 -28.96 15.85 -10.19
CA LYS A 36 -27.97 15.36 -9.20
C LYS A 36 -28.05 16.02 -7.83
N GLU A 37 -29.16 16.65 -7.47
CA GLU A 37 -29.31 17.31 -6.18
C GLU A 37 -29.58 16.34 -5.03
N TYR A 38 -30.24 15.19 -5.29
CA TYR A 38 -30.58 14.20 -4.28
C TYR A 38 -30.54 12.77 -4.80
N TRP A 39 -30.60 11.82 -3.89
CA TRP A 39 -30.80 10.39 -4.14
C TRP A 39 -32.22 10.02 -3.69
N GLY A 40 -33.07 9.62 -4.65
CA GLY A 40 -34.42 9.12 -4.39
C GLY A 40 -34.37 7.67 -3.94
N ILE A 41 -35.17 7.32 -2.91
CA ILE A 41 -35.35 5.95 -2.45
C ILE A 41 -36.79 5.55 -2.78
N ALA A 42 -36.95 4.50 -3.60
CA ALA A 42 -38.24 4.01 -4.04
C ALA A 42 -39.13 3.55 -2.86
N GLU A 43 -40.45 3.60 -3.06
CA GLU A 43 -41.40 3.19 -2.03
C GLU A 43 -41.21 1.73 -1.62
N TYR A 44 -41.18 1.48 -0.32
CA TYR A 44 -41.00 0.18 0.33
C TYR A 44 -39.64 -0.47 0.05
N HIS A 45 -38.67 0.27 -0.49
CA HIS A 45 -37.29 -0.19 -0.63
C HIS A 45 -36.46 0.24 0.58
N ALA A 46 -35.54 -0.65 0.96
CA ALA A 46 -34.61 -0.43 2.06
C ALA A 46 -33.19 -0.25 1.52
N VAL A 47 -32.53 0.83 1.88
CA VAL A 47 -31.14 1.13 1.55
C VAL A 47 -30.33 1.22 2.83
N ASP A 48 -29.32 0.36 2.97
CA ASP A 48 -28.49 0.25 4.16
C ASP A 48 -27.09 0.85 3.89
N PHE A 49 -26.70 1.82 4.70
CA PHE A 49 -25.43 2.55 4.64
C PHE A 49 -24.35 1.95 5.55
N ALA A 50 -24.54 0.77 6.13
CA ALA A 50 -23.50 0.04 6.88
C ALA A 50 -22.39 -0.53 5.97
N ALA A 51 -22.07 0.15 4.86
CA ALA A 51 -21.10 -0.26 3.86
C ALA A 51 -19.70 0.31 4.12
N TYR A 52 -18.70 -0.15 3.38
CA TYR A 52 -17.30 0.20 3.59
C TYR A 52 -17.05 1.72 3.71
N PHE A 53 -17.68 2.54 2.84
CA PHE A 53 -17.48 3.98 2.86
C PHE A 53 -18.41 4.73 3.83
N ASN A 54 -19.55 4.17 4.17
CA ASN A 54 -20.58 4.90 4.90
C ASN A 54 -20.89 4.38 6.31
N SER A 55 -20.34 3.21 6.69
CA SER A 55 -20.33 2.82 8.09
C SER A 55 -19.37 3.69 8.91
N PHE A 56 -19.67 3.87 10.17
CA PHE A 56 -18.86 4.64 11.11
C PHE A 56 -18.10 3.71 12.06
N SER A 57 -16.79 3.78 12.07
CA SER A 57 -15.89 2.94 12.89
C SER A 57 -15.90 3.39 14.35
N ILE A 58 -17.08 3.32 14.99
CA ILE A 58 -17.37 3.90 16.30
C ILE A 58 -16.34 3.51 17.36
N LYS A 59 -15.98 2.22 17.44
CA LYS A 59 -15.02 1.71 18.41
C LYS A 59 -13.64 2.33 18.28
N LYS A 60 -13.18 2.56 17.05
CA LYS A 60 -11.89 3.20 16.78
C LYS A 60 -11.92 4.70 17.01
N TRP A 61 -13.00 5.38 16.58
CA TRP A 61 -13.18 6.80 16.85
C TRP A 61 -13.18 7.07 18.36
N MET A 62 -13.99 6.38 19.16
CA MET A 62 -14.02 6.50 20.62
C MET A 62 -12.65 6.18 21.27
N LYS A 63 -11.95 5.17 20.75
CA LYS A 63 -10.63 4.78 21.27
C LYS A 63 -9.58 5.85 21.03
N TYR A 64 -9.46 6.33 19.80
CA TYR A 64 -8.34 7.16 19.40
C TYR A 64 -8.56 8.66 19.60
N THR A 65 -9.81 9.10 19.67
CA THR A 65 -10.17 10.51 19.74
C THR A 65 -10.87 10.88 21.05
N LYS A 66 -11.04 12.19 21.26
CA LYS A 66 -11.67 12.76 22.47
C LYS A 66 -13.20 12.75 22.41
N ILE A 67 -13.82 12.22 21.35
CA ILE A 67 -15.26 12.18 21.21
C ILE A 67 -15.87 11.24 22.26
N ASP A 68 -17.02 11.61 22.78
CA ASP A 68 -17.83 10.84 23.73
C ASP A 68 -19.27 10.62 23.25
N ASN A 69 -19.68 11.30 22.19
CA ASN A 69 -20.96 11.19 21.54
C ASN A 69 -20.81 11.19 20.03
N VAL A 70 -21.76 10.60 19.32
CA VAL A 70 -21.83 10.63 17.86
C VAL A 70 -23.28 10.82 17.43
N LYS A 71 -23.49 11.66 16.41
CA LYS A 71 -24.78 11.93 15.79
C LYS A 71 -24.72 11.61 14.31
N ILE A 72 -25.85 11.21 13.75
CA ILE A 72 -26.07 11.10 12.30
C ILE A 72 -26.89 12.32 11.89
N CYS A 73 -26.35 13.11 10.98
CA CYS A 73 -27.04 14.27 10.40
C CYS A 73 -27.40 13.94 8.96
N LEU A 74 -28.68 13.98 8.62
CA LEU A 74 -29.20 13.66 7.29
C LEU A 74 -30.09 14.80 6.80
N THR A 75 -29.84 15.32 5.61
CA THR A 75 -30.73 16.27 4.94
C THR A 75 -31.68 15.49 4.06
N MET A 76 -32.97 15.48 4.42
CA MET A 76 -33.97 14.62 3.79
C MET A 76 -35.28 15.34 3.51
N LYS A 77 -36.12 14.70 2.68
CA LYS A 77 -37.53 15.07 2.41
C LYS A 77 -38.34 13.81 2.15
N GLY A 78 -39.64 13.85 2.40
CA GLY A 78 -40.58 12.76 2.15
C GLY A 78 -40.95 11.97 3.39
N SER A 79 -41.56 10.81 3.21
CA SER A 79 -41.92 9.88 4.28
C SER A 79 -41.01 8.67 4.24
N PHE A 80 -40.39 8.34 5.38
CA PHE A 80 -39.40 7.27 5.47
C PHE A 80 -39.24 6.81 6.92
N LYS A 81 -38.57 5.68 7.08
CA LYS A 81 -38.11 5.15 8.36
C LYS A 81 -36.60 5.04 8.37
N ILE A 82 -35.97 5.42 9.48
CA ILE A 82 -34.54 5.25 9.71
C ILE A 82 -34.35 4.24 10.83
N ARG A 83 -33.49 3.25 10.59
CA ARG A 83 -33.00 2.30 11.60
C ARG A 83 -31.50 2.53 11.77
N ILE A 84 -31.05 2.69 13.01
CA ILE A 84 -29.62 2.74 13.36
C ILE A 84 -29.24 1.42 13.98
N SER A 85 -28.16 0.80 13.49
CA SER A 85 -27.67 -0.50 13.96
C SER A 85 -26.18 -0.48 14.22
N GLY A 86 -25.76 -1.21 15.24
CA GLY A 86 -24.37 -1.56 15.53
C GLY A 86 -24.02 -2.96 15.02
N TYR A 87 -22.78 -3.14 14.54
CA TYR A 87 -22.33 -4.42 14.00
C TYR A 87 -21.00 -4.83 14.64
N TYR A 88 -20.84 -6.13 14.88
CA TYR A 88 -19.63 -6.73 15.48
C TYR A 88 -19.43 -8.19 15.06
N MET A 89 -18.23 -8.74 15.28
CA MET A 89 -17.93 -10.14 15.07
C MET A 89 -18.10 -10.93 16.38
N ASN A 90 -18.83 -12.04 16.33
CA ASN A 90 -18.96 -12.93 17.47
C ASN A 90 -18.45 -14.34 17.13
N ARG A 91 -17.19 -14.64 17.49
CA ARG A 91 -16.53 -15.94 17.30
C ARG A 91 -16.70 -16.57 15.89
N GLY A 92 -16.79 -15.70 14.87
CA GLY A 92 -16.91 -16.13 13.46
C GLY A 92 -18.01 -15.42 12.70
N PRO A 93 -19.31 -15.58 12.99
CA PRO A 93 -20.37 -14.83 12.31
C PRO A 93 -20.42 -13.38 12.78
N PHE A 94 -20.85 -12.48 11.89
CA PHE A 94 -21.17 -11.12 12.28
C PHE A 94 -22.54 -11.05 12.92
N GLN A 95 -22.76 -10.06 13.78
CA GLN A 95 -24.01 -9.81 14.49
C GLN A 95 -24.44 -8.37 14.27
N GLU A 96 -25.75 -8.16 14.28
CA GLU A 96 -26.39 -6.85 14.26
C GLU A 96 -27.08 -6.61 15.60
N GLU A 97 -26.92 -5.40 16.15
CA GLU A 97 -27.64 -4.89 17.31
C GLU A 97 -28.43 -3.65 16.85
N VAL A 98 -29.75 -3.75 16.81
CA VAL A 98 -30.63 -2.61 16.47
C VAL A 98 -30.63 -1.64 17.64
N LEU A 99 -30.17 -0.40 17.41
CA LEU A 99 -30.04 0.64 18.42
C LEU A 99 -31.25 1.54 18.49
N SER A 100 -31.80 1.94 17.35
CA SER A 100 -33.07 2.73 17.27
C SER A 100 -33.76 2.49 15.93
N GLU A 101 -35.07 2.78 15.92
CA GLU A 101 -35.90 2.77 14.72
C GLU A 101 -36.99 3.86 14.85
N GLU A 102 -36.99 4.83 13.92
CA GLU A 102 -37.91 5.98 13.95
C GLU A 102 -38.47 6.27 12.55
N SER A 103 -39.70 6.75 12.49
CA SER A 103 -40.41 7.14 11.26
C SER A 103 -40.59 8.65 11.17
N PHE A 104 -40.37 9.18 9.98
CA PHE A 104 -40.44 10.62 9.71
C PHE A 104 -41.34 10.89 8.52
N SER A 105 -41.97 12.09 8.54
CA SER A 105 -42.70 12.65 7.40
C SER A 105 -42.36 14.13 7.31
N LEU A 106 -41.62 14.52 6.27
CA LEU A 106 -41.09 15.86 6.06
C LEU A 106 -41.62 16.42 4.73
N ASP A 107 -42.45 17.44 4.81
CA ASP A 107 -43.05 18.09 3.63
C ASP A 107 -42.00 18.86 2.81
N GLU A 108 -40.95 19.36 3.48
CA GLU A 108 -39.85 20.11 2.87
C GLU A 108 -38.48 19.52 3.20
N LYS A 109 -37.47 19.94 2.46
CA LYS A 109 -36.08 19.60 2.71
C LYS A 109 -35.64 20.10 4.09
N GLN A 110 -35.26 19.18 4.98
CA GLN A 110 -34.88 19.47 6.36
C GLN A 110 -33.68 18.61 6.79
N GLU A 111 -32.84 19.17 7.67
CA GLU A 111 -31.80 18.43 8.34
C GLU A 111 -32.34 17.75 9.60
N LEU A 112 -32.17 16.44 9.68
CA LEU A 112 -32.44 15.63 10.85
C LEU A 112 -31.13 15.38 11.58
N ILE A 113 -31.11 15.55 12.89
CA ILE A 113 -29.97 15.23 13.75
C ILE A 113 -30.40 14.13 14.70
N LEU A 114 -29.84 12.94 14.53
CA LEU A 114 -30.18 11.75 15.28
C LEU A 114 -29.01 11.36 16.18
N ASP A 115 -29.27 11.18 17.47
CA ASP A 115 -28.26 10.63 18.38
C ASP A 115 -28.05 9.15 18.09
N ILE A 116 -26.80 8.69 18.11
CA ILE A 116 -26.50 7.27 18.15
C ILE A 116 -26.66 6.82 19.62
N PRO A 117 -27.63 5.92 19.91
CA PRO A 117 -27.89 5.48 21.29
C PRO A 117 -26.72 4.71 21.90
N GLU A 118 -26.77 4.48 23.20
CA GLU A 118 -25.88 3.56 23.90
C GLU A 118 -25.94 2.17 23.26
N MET A 119 -24.79 1.51 23.19
CA MET A 119 -24.62 0.21 22.54
C MET A 119 -23.70 -0.68 23.38
N SER A 120 -23.70 -1.97 23.06
CA SER A 120 -22.77 -2.91 23.71
C SER A 120 -21.31 -2.59 23.37
N ASP A 121 -20.39 -2.87 24.26
CA ASP A 121 -18.93 -2.71 24.07
C ASP A 121 -18.39 -3.57 22.92
N GLN A 122 -19.18 -4.52 22.42
CA GLN A 122 -18.82 -5.38 21.29
C GLN A 122 -18.92 -4.64 19.96
N VAL A 123 -19.84 -3.66 19.84
CA VAL A 123 -20.07 -2.95 18.58
C VAL A 123 -18.79 -2.33 18.05
N THR A 124 -18.47 -2.65 16.82
CA THR A 124 -17.25 -2.23 16.13
C THR A 124 -17.52 -1.08 15.16
N ILE A 125 -18.59 -1.21 14.38
CA ILE A 125 -19.07 -0.17 13.47
C ILE A 125 -20.55 0.11 13.69
N VAL A 126 -20.98 1.32 13.34
CA VAL A 126 -22.39 1.72 13.30
C VAL A 126 -22.75 2.06 11.86
N GLY A 127 -23.94 1.72 11.45
CA GLY A 127 -24.55 2.10 10.20
C GLY A 127 -26.01 2.49 10.40
N PHE A 128 -26.64 2.94 9.32
CA PHE A 128 -28.07 3.22 9.31
C PHE A 128 -28.72 2.73 8.02
N GLN A 129 -29.99 2.40 8.10
CA GLN A 129 -30.82 1.99 6.98
C GLN A 129 -31.97 2.97 6.83
N ILE A 130 -32.31 3.32 5.59
CA ILE A 130 -33.47 4.12 5.25
C ILE A 130 -34.46 3.25 4.48
N VAL A 131 -35.70 3.22 4.91
CA VAL A 131 -36.82 2.62 4.17
C VAL A 131 -37.73 3.75 3.66
N GLY A 132 -37.80 3.90 2.33
CA GLY A 132 -38.66 4.89 1.69
C GLY A 132 -40.13 4.50 1.73
N TYR A 133 -41.03 5.46 2.00
CA TYR A 133 -42.47 5.24 1.92
C TYR A 133 -43.15 6.14 0.87
N LYS A 134 -42.83 7.44 0.85
CA LYS A 134 -43.39 8.40 -0.11
C LYS A 134 -42.41 9.54 -0.34
N ASP A 135 -42.09 9.80 -1.61
CA ASP A 135 -41.25 10.94 -2.02
C ASP A 135 -39.92 11.05 -1.24
N CYS A 136 -39.35 9.90 -0.87
CA CYS A 136 -38.16 9.84 -0.03
C CYS A 136 -36.92 10.29 -0.79
N CYS A 137 -36.34 11.42 -0.41
CA CYS A 137 -35.15 12.04 -1.00
C CYS A 137 -34.09 12.27 0.06
N LEU A 138 -32.86 11.76 -0.20
CA LEU A 138 -31.66 12.00 0.60
C LEU A 138 -30.74 12.96 -0.17
N TYR A 139 -30.53 14.16 0.36
CA TYR A 139 -29.69 15.21 -0.24
C TYR A 139 -28.24 15.10 0.19
N SER A 140 -28.01 14.92 1.48
CA SER A 140 -26.67 14.78 2.05
C SER A 140 -26.73 14.12 3.42
N GLY A 141 -25.58 13.67 3.90
CA GLY A 141 -25.47 13.15 5.26
C GLY A 141 -24.03 13.15 5.76
N TYR A 142 -23.89 13.14 7.08
CA TYR A 142 -22.60 13.02 7.74
C TYR A 142 -22.75 12.54 9.19
N TYR A 143 -21.67 11.95 9.70
CA TYR A 143 -21.52 11.72 11.14
C TYR A 143 -20.85 12.92 11.79
N ALA A 144 -21.29 13.28 12.99
CA ALA A 144 -20.79 14.42 13.75
C ALA A 144 -20.68 14.10 15.25
N THR A 145 -19.98 14.96 15.98
CA THR A 145 -19.91 14.97 17.43
C THR A 145 -20.10 16.38 17.97
N GLU A 146 -20.57 16.51 19.20
CA GLU A 146 -20.58 17.77 19.92
C GLU A 146 -19.34 17.92 20.76
N ILE A 147 -18.43 18.79 20.35
CA ILE A 147 -17.15 19.04 21.03
C ILE A 147 -16.84 20.54 21.09
N ALA A 148 -16.10 20.97 22.11
CA ALA A 148 -15.64 22.34 22.21
C ALA A 148 -14.44 22.58 21.25
N GLU A 149 -14.37 23.75 20.61
CA GLU A 149 -13.25 24.11 19.74
C GLU A 149 -11.89 24.05 20.47
N THR A 150 -11.87 24.36 21.76
CA THR A 150 -10.67 24.31 22.61
C THR A 150 -10.14 22.91 22.86
N GLU A 151 -10.93 21.89 22.60
CA GLU A 151 -10.52 20.48 22.72
C GLU A 151 -9.87 19.95 21.44
N LYS A 152 -10.07 20.64 20.31
CA LYS A 152 -9.44 20.28 19.05
C LYS A 152 -7.95 20.61 19.08
N ARG A 153 -7.18 19.80 18.37
CA ARG A 153 -5.75 20.03 18.14
C ARG A 153 -5.59 20.90 16.91
N GLU A 154 -4.59 21.77 16.94
CA GLU A 154 -4.13 22.43 15.73
C GLU A 154 -3.45 21.40 14.81
N VAL A 155 -3.90 21.30 13.56
CA VAL A 155 -3.38 20.39 12.56
C VAL A 155 -3.09 21.18 11.28
N ARG A 156 -1.85 21.14 10.84
CA ARG A 156 -1.40 21.55 9.51
C ARG A 156 -0.93 20.29 8.79
N LEU A 157 -1.72 19.80 7.82
CA LEU A 157 -1.47 18.57 7.10
C LEU A 157 -0.83 18.85 5.76
N ALA A 158 0.40 18.41 5.56
CA ALA A 158 1.09 18.48 4.28
C ALA A 158 1.00 17.12 3.56
N LEU A 159 0.40 17.08 2.38
CA LEU A 159 0.49 15.97 1.45
C LEU A 159 1.80 16.09 0.67
N ALA A 160 2.65 15.08 0.72
CA ALA A 160 3.84 14.95 -0.09
C ALA A 160 3.70 13.77 -1.05
N THR A 161 3.63 14.04 -2.34
CA THR A 161 3.60 13.03 -3.39
C THR A 161 4.81 13.17 -4.29
N THR A 162 5.34 12.03 -4.78
CA THR A 162 6.51 12.05 -5.66
C THR A 162 6.20 11.39 -6.97
N THR A 163 6.51 12.07 -8.09
CA THR A 163 6.18 11.61 -9.44
C THR A 163 7.41 11.50 -10.34
N PHE A 164 7.40 10.53 -11.23
CA PHE A 164 8.40 10.38 -12.27
C PHE A 164 7.73 9.98 -13.59
N LYS A 165 7.44 10.97 -14.44
CA LYS A 165 6.84 10.79 -15.79
C LYS A 165 5.52 10.01 -15.73
N LYS A 166 4.62 10.44 -14.84
CA LYS A 166 3.28 9.86 -14.64
C LYS A 166 2.19 10.93 -14.68
N GLU A 167 2.26 11.77 -15.68
CA GLU A 167 1.36 12.91 -15.87
C GLU A 167 -0.11 12.47 -15.93
N ASP A 168 -0.40 11.31 -16.53
CA ASP A 168 -1.75 10.73 -16.62
C ASP A 168 -2.41 10.44 -15.25
N PHE A 169 -1.61 10.32 -14.18
CA PHE A 169 -2.10 10.12 -12.82
C PHE A 169 -1.99 11.40 -11.99
N ILE A 170 -0.83 12.05 -12.02
CA ILE A 170 -0.59 13.16 -11.09
C ILE A 170 -1.41 14.41 -11.47
N LEU A 171 -1.63 14.72 -12.75
CA LEU A 171 -2.41 15.89 -13.17
C LEU A 171 -3.88 15.79 -12.74
N PRO A 172 -4.61 14.68 -12.99
CA PRO A 172 -5.96 14.50 -12.46
C PRO A 172 -6.02 14.56 -10.93
N ASN A 173 -5.01 14.03 -10.23
CA ASN A 173 -4.97 14.09 -8.77
C ASN A 173 -4.76 15.52 -8.26
N ILE A 174 -3.89 16.31 -8.88
CA ILE A 174 -3.71 17.74 -8.57
C ILE A 174 -5.02 18.50 -8.75
N GLN A 175 -5.71 18.29 -9.89
CA GLN A 175 -6.99 18.95 -10.17
C GLN A 175 -8.05 18.56 -9.12
N LEU A 176 -8.15 17.26 -8.80
CA LEU A 176 -9.07 16.77 -7.78
C LEU A 176 -8.80 17.40 -6.40
N LEU A 177 -7.54 17.55 -6.00
CA LEU A 177 -7.17 18.20 -4.74
C LEU A 177 -7.53 19.68 -4.71
N LYS A 178 -7.36 20.39 -5.84
CA LYS A 178 -7.79 21.78 -5.96
C LYS A 178 -9.32 21.90 -5.81
N ASP A 179 -10.06 21.11 -6.57
CA ASP A 179 -11.53 21.22 -6.66
C ASP A 179 -12.21 20.80 -5.35
N GLU A 180 -11.73 19.74 -4.71
CA GLU A 180 -12.43 19.11 -3.59
C GLU A 180 -11.92 19.52 -2.20
N ILE A 181 -10.71 20.10 -2.11
CA ILE A 181 -10.08 20.44 -0.83
C ILE A 181 -9.59 21.88 -0.81
N LEU A 182 -8.67 22.29 -1.70
CA LEU A 182 -8.01 23.60 -1.60
C LEU A 182 -8.96 24.77 -1.87
N ASN A 183 -9.92 24.61 -2.78
CA ASN A 183 -10.92 25.62 -3.09
C ASN A 183 -12.13 25.62 -2.13
N ALA A 184 -12.16 24.72 -1.13
CA ALA A 184 -13.22 24.74 -0.11
C ALA A 184 -13.02 25.90 0.88
N GLU A 185 -14.12 26.37 1.47
CA GLU A 185 -14.08 27.46 2.47
C GLU A 185 -14.05 26.92 3.92
N ASP A 186 -13.55 25.70 4.11
CA ASP A 186 -13.54 25.03 5.41
C ASP A 186 -12.17 25.16 6.12
N GLU A 187 -12.13 24.66 7.36
CA GLU A 187 -10.92 24.68 8.18
C GLU A 187 -9.78 23.84 7.58
N MET A 188 -10.14 22.74 6.90
CA MET A 188 -9.13 21.90 6.26
C MET A 188 -8.43 22.62 5.12
N ALA A 189 -9.16 23.35 4.27
CA ALA A 189 -8.57 24.10 3.15
C ALA A 189 -7.49 25.08 3.59
N LYS A 190 -7.69 25.72 4.74
CA LYS A 190 -6.74 26.69 5.32
C LYS A 190 -5.48 26.03 5.90
N ASN A 191 -5.55 24.73 6.22
CA ASN A 191 -4.52 23.99 6.93
C ASN A 191 -4.02 22.76 6.14
N PHE A 192 -4.36 22.67 4.86
CA PHE A 192 -3.92 21.60 3.97
C PHE A 192 -2.95 22.13 2.93
N TYR A 193 -1.81 21.47 2.81
CA TYR A 193 -0.70 21.85 1.95
C TYR A 193 -0.33 20.69 1.04
N VAL A 194 0.09 20.99 -0.19
CA VAL A 194 0.44 19.95 -1.18
C VAL A 194 1.83 20.24 -1.76
N HIS A 195 2.74 19.30 -1.56
CA HIS A 195 4.07 19.29 -2.15
C HIS A 195 4.17 18.18 -3.18
N VAL A 196 4.22 18.53 -4.46
CA VAL A 196 4.44 17.60 -5.55
C VAL A 196 5.93 17.61 -5.90
N ILE A 197 6.60 16.49 -5.65
CA ILE A 197 8.03 16.33 -5.93
C ILE A 197 8.17 15.71 -7.32
N ASP A 198 8.57 16.53 -8.28
CA ASP A 198 8.70 16.15 -9.68
C ASP A 198 10.10 15.62 -9.99
N ASN A 199 10.33 14.33 -9.80
CA ASN A 199 11.58 13.65 -10.14
C ASN A 199 11.84 13.59 -11.66
N GLY A 200 10.81 13.83 -12.47
CA GLY A 200 10.88 13.84 -13.93
C GLY A 200 11.23 15.22 -14.50
N ARG A 201 10.97 16.28 -13.75
CA ARG A 201 11.04 17.67 -14.19
C ARG A 201 10.21 17.92 -15.43
N THR A 202 9.00 17.33 -15.47
CA THR A 202 8.09 17.34 -16.61
C THR A 202 6.84 18.18 -16.36
N LEU A 203 6.60 18.60 -15.11
CA LEU A 203 5.42 19.35 -14.74
C LEU A 203 5.62 20.86 -14.96
N ASN A 204 4.61 21.52 -15.52
CA ASN A 204 4.61 22.97 -15.66
C ASN A 204 4.20 23.65 -14.35
N LYS A 205 5.19 24.18 -13.64
CA LYS A 205 5.01 24.82 -12.35
C LYS A 205 4.03 26.01 -12.40
N GLU A 206 4.16 26.86 -13.42
CA GLU A 206 3.36 28.09 -13.57
C GLU A 206 1.87 27.82 -13.76
N GLU A 207 1.52 26.70 -14.39
CA GLU A 207 0.12 26.28 -14.61
C GLU A 207 -0.47 25.55 -13.41
N LEU A 208 0.36 24.82 -12.67
CA LEU A 208 -0.11 23.88 -11.66
C LEU A 208 -0.13 24.45 -10.24
N GLU A 209 0.76 25.39 -9.92
CA GLU A 209 0.81 25.97 -8.57
C GLU A 209 -0.40 26.84 -8.26
N CYS A 210 -0.76 26.86 -7.01
CA CYS A 210 -1.73 27.79 -6.41
C CYS A 210 -1.42 27.94 -4.92
N ASP A 211 -2.22 28.72 -4.20
CA ASP A 211 -2.07 28.81 -2.75
C ASP A 211 -2.13 27.41 -2.12
N HIS A 212 -1.14 27.10 -1.28
CA HIS A 212 -0.97 25.80 -0.61
C HIS A 212 -0.62 24.60 -1.52
N LEU A 213 -0.31 24.83 -2.82
CA LEU A 213 0.18 23.76 -3.70
C LEU A 213 1.43 24.18 -4.45
N TRP A 214 2.51 23.43 -4.28
CA TRP A 214 3.82 23.70 -4.89
C TRP A 214 4.37 22.49 -5.63
N ILE A 215 5.00 22.79 -6.77
CA ILE A 215 5.72 21.82 -7.60
C ILE A 215 7.23 22.01 -7.34
N HIS A 216 7.88 20.94 -6.91
CA HIS A 216 9.31 20.94 -6.62
C HIS A 216 10.07 20.11 -7.65
N PRO A 217 10.70 20.74 -8.67
CA PRO A 217 11.59 20.02 -9.58
C PRO A 217 12.72 19.35 -8.81
N ASN A 218 12.93 18.06 -9.02
CA ASN A 218 13.85 17.25 -8.24
C ASN A 218 14.70 16.36 -9.16
N PRO A 219 15.96 16.02 -8.83
CA PRO A 219 16.65 14.95 -9.53
C PRO A 219 15.95 13.62 -9.25
N ASN A 220 15.96 12.68 -10.21
CA ASN A 220 15.37 11.37 -9.96
C ASN A 220 16.19 10.58 -8.94
N THR A 221 15.82 10.74 -7.69
CA THR A 221 16.38 10.03 -6.54
C THR A 221 15.43 8.94 -6.01
N GLY A 222 14.43 8.56 -6.84
CA GLY A 222 13.42 7.54 -6.55
C GLY A 222 12.43 7.97 -5.47
N GLY A 223 11.64 7.02 -4.97
CA GLY A 223 10.69 7.24 -3.89
C GLY A 223 11.35 7.75 -2.62
N SER A 224 12.43 7.11 -2.17
CA SER A 224 13.15 7.55 -0.95
C SER A 224 13.57 9.01 -1.01
N GLY A 225 14.11 9.47 -2.15
CA GLY A 225 14.56 10.85 -2.30
C GLY A 225 13.41 11.83 -2.48
N GLY A 226 12.39 11.45 -3.24
CA GLY A 226 11.20 12.27 -3.42
C GLY A 226 10.44 12.48 -2.11
N PHE A 227 10.19 11.42 -1.36
CA PHE A 227 9.54 11.53 -0.05
C PHE A 227 10.40 12.26 0.98
N SER A 228 11.73 12.07 0.96
CA SER A 228 12.63 12.88 1.80
C SER A 228 12.54 14.37 1.47
N ARG A 229 12.47 14.74 0.17
CA ARG A 229 12.24 16.11 -0.26
C ARG A 229 10.89 16.62 0.25
N GLY A 230 9.81 15.84 0.10
CA GLY A 230 8.48 16.21 0.60
C GLY A 230 8.44 16.45 2.11
N ILE A 231 9.10 15.59 2.90
CA ILE A 231 9.25 15.78 4.35
C ILE A 231 10.02 17.08 4.65
N ILE A 232 11.09 17.37 3.91
CA ILE A 232 11.87 18.60 4.07
C ILE A 232 10.98 19.82 3.81
N GLU A 233 10.27 19.86 2.70
CA GLU A 233 9.41 20.99 2.32
C GLU A 233 8.30 21.22 3.35
N ALA A 234 7.65 20.15 3.82
CA ALA A 234 6.61 20.23 4.85
C ALA A 234 7.13 20.78 6.19
N ASN A 235 8.39 20.51 6.55
CA ASN A 235 9.02 21.07 7.75
C ASN A 235 9.49 22.52 7.57
N LEU A 236 9.85 22.92 6.35
CA LEU A 236 10.43 24.25 6.06
C LEU A 236 9.44 25.24 5.46
N GLN A 237 8.21 24.82 5.13
CA GLN A 237 7.16 25.73 4.66
C GLN A 237 6.89 26.84 5.69
N LYS A 238 6.31 27.97 5.27
CA LYS A 238 6.11 29.17 6.09
C LYS A 238 5.45 28.87 7.44
N GLU A 239 4.44 28.01 7.43
CA GLU A 239 3.79 27.46 8.62
C GLU A 239 4.10 25.97 8.69
N PRO A 240 5.11 25.53 9.45
CA PRO A 240 5.54 24.14 9.44
C PRO A 240 4.40 23.16 9.69
N ALA A 241 4.35 22.09 8.91
CA ALA A 241 3.34 21.06 9.04
C ALA A 241 3.43 20.34 10.39
N THR A 242 2.29 19.96 10.95
CA THR A 242 2.24 19.09 12.12
C THR A 242 2.29 17.60 11.73
N HIS A 243 1.84 17.31 10.52
CA HIS A 243 1.81 15.96 9.94
C HIS A 243 2.16 16.01 8.45
N VAL A 244 2.86 14.98 7.98
CA VAL A 244 3.14 14.78 6.55
C VAL A 244 2.45 13.50 6.11
N LEU A 245 1.59 13.60 5.10
CA LEU A 245 0.97 12.46 4.43
C LEU A 245 1.80 12.11 3.20
N LEU A 246 2.52 11.00 3.25
CA LEU A 246 3.23 10.44 2.11
C LEU A 246 2.26 9.62 1.25
N MET A 247 2.25 9.87 -0.06
CA MET A 247 1.33 9.22 -1.00
C MET A 247 1.98 9.03 -2.36
N ASP A 248 1.83 7.84 -2.96
CA ASP A 248 2.28 7.57 -4.32
C ASP A 248 1.52 8.42 -5.36
N ASP A 249 2.14 8.64 -6.53
CA ASP A 249 1.56 9.44 -7.62
C ASP A 249 0.52 8.67 -8.45
N ASP A 250 0.68 7.34 -8.57
CA ASP A 250 -0.15 6.46 -9.43
C ASP A 250 -1.31 5.81 -8.67
N VAL A 251 -1.91 6.56 -7.75
CA VAL A 251 -3.09 6.16 -6.98
C VAL A 251 -4.35 6.89 -7.46
N ILE A 252 -5.52 6.26 -7.27
CA ILE A 252 -6.80 6.97 -7.31
C ILE A 252 -7.09 7.44 -5.89
N ILE A 253 -7.27 8.74 -5.74
CA ILE A 253 -7.58 9.38 -4.47
C ILE A 253 -9.10 9.43 -4.27
N LEU A 254 -9.54 9.15 -3.05
CA LEU A 254 -10.86 9.49 -2.57
C LEU A 254 -10.72 10.73 -1.66
N PRO A 255 -11.23 11.91 -2.03
CA PRO A 255 -11.07 13.12 -1.22
C PRO A 255 -11.56 12.96 0.21
N GLU A 256 -12.62 12.18 0.42
CA GLU A 256 -13.13 11.88 1.76
C GLU A 256 -12.12 11.15 2.64
N SER A 257 -11.20 10.33 2.09
CA SER A 257 -10.11 9.73 2.87
C SER A 257 -9.21 10.78 3.50
N LEU A 258 -8.89 11.85 2.76
CA LEU A 258 -8.09 12.98 3.23
C LEU A 258 -8.86 13.79 4.29
N LYS A 259 -10.15 14.08 4.03
CA LYS A 259 -11.03 14.80 4.97
C LYS A 259 -11.16 14.06 6.29
N ARG A 260 -11.34 12.72 6.26
CA ARG A 260 -11.40 11.87 7.47
C ARG A 260 -10.07 11.85 8.22
N THR A 261 -8.97 11.73 7.50
CA THR A 261 -7.62 11.79 8.11
C THR A 261 -7.42 13.12 8.85
N TYR A 262 -7.72 14.25 8.22
CA TYR A 262 -7.62 15.56 8.83
C TYR A 262 -8.48 15.67 10.11
N ARG A 263 -9.77 15.30 10.02
CA ARG A 263 -10.71 15.34 11.15
C ARG A 263 -10.28 14.41 12.29
N LEU A 264 -9.77 13.21 11.96
CA LEU A 264 -9.24 12.30 12.96
C LEU A 264 -8.06 12.93 13.71
N LEU A 265 -7.12 13.55 12.99
CA LEU A 265 -5.94 14.22 13.56
C LEU A 265 -6.32 15.36 14.51
N THR A 266 -7.33 16.17 14.16
CA THR A 266 -7.79 17.30 15.01
C THR A 266 -8.38 16.84 16.34
N LEU A 267 -8.84 15.60 16.44
CA LEU A 267 -9.51 15.04 17.61
C LEU A 267 -8.70 14.00 18.38
N LEU A 268 -7.49 13.64 17.91
CA LEU A 268 -6.67 12.59 18.56
C LEU A 268 -6.41 12.90 20.04
N LYS A 269 -6.53 11.86 20.87
CA LYS A 269 -6.04 11.88 22.25
C LYS A 269 -4.51 12.02 22.27
N GLU A 270 -3.99 12.62 23.31
CA GLU A 270 -2.54 12.91 23.43
C GLU A 270 -1.66 11.65 23.37
N GLU A 271 -2.13 10.53 23.91
CA GLU A 271 -1.43 9.24 23.87
C GLU A 271 -1.23 8.65 22.47
N TYR A 272 -2.05 9.08 21.48
CA TYR A 272 -1.99 8.63 20.09
C TYR A 272 -1.35 9.63 19.12
N LYS A 273 -0.89 10.78 19.59
CA LYS A 273 -0.33 11.87 18.75
C LYS A 273 0.83 11.46 17.85
N ASN A 274 1.58 10.43 18.26
CA ASN A 274 2.74 9.92 17.52
C ASN A 274 2.42 8.65 16.71
N HIS A 275 1.15 8.24 16.61
CA HIS A 275 0.76 7.13 15.76
C HIS A 275 0.72 7.56 14.29
N PHE A 276 1.11 6.67 13.40
CA PHE A 276 0.94 6.87 11.96
C PHE A 276 -0.48 6.48 11.57
N ILE A 277 -1.12 7.27 10.69
CA ILE A 277 -2.36 6.83 10.06
C ILE A 277 -2.00 6.15 8.75
N SER A 278 -2.32 4.86 8.65
CA SER A 278 -2.05 4.05 7.46
C SER A 278 -3.35 3.83 6.70
N GLY A 279 -3.42 4.38 5.50
CA GLY A 279 -4.54 4.17 4.58
C GLY A 279 -4.43 2.83 3.86
N ALA A 280 -5.57 2.18 3.66
CA ALA A 280 -5.63 0.92 2.97
C ALA A 280 -5.33 1.08 1.47
N MET A 281 -4.53 0.16 0.92
CA MET A 281 -4.42 -0.04 -0.52
C MET A 281 -5.52 -1.00 -0.97
N LEU A 282 -6.39 -0.56 -1.87
CA LEU A 282 -7.30 -1.40 -2.64
C LEU A 282 -6.72 -1.60 -4.05
N TYR A 283 -7.02 -2.75 -4.67
CA TYR A 283 -6.56 -3.00 -6.03
C TYR A 283 -7.29 -2.13 -7.05
N TYR A 284 -6.55 -1.52 -7.97
CA TYR A 284 -7.11 -0.77 -9.09
C TYR A 284 -7.94 -1.67 -10.04
N GLU A 285 -7.46 -2.88 -10.31
CA GLU A 285 -8.09 -3.85 -11.20
C GLU A 285 -9.27 -4.61 -10.56
N ARG A 286 -9.44 -4.52 -9.24
CA ARG A 286 -10.51 -5.12 -8.45
C ARG A 286 -10.82 -4.20 -7.27
N MET A 287 -11.55 -3.13 -7.56
CA MET A 287 -11.68 -1.98 -6.66
C MET A 287 -12.36 -2.28 -5.32
N ASN A 288 -13.01 -3.42 -5.19
CA ASN A 288 -13.62 -3.90 -3.95
C ASN A 288 -12.66 -4.70 -3.05
N GLU A 289 -11.46 -5.03 -3.53
CA GLU A 289 -10.56 -5.88 -2.76
C GLU A 289 -9.45 -5.07 -2.08
N GLN A 290 -9.40 -5.16 -0.75
CA GLN A 290 -8.30 -4.61 0.02
C GLN A 290 -7.08 -5.51 -0.09
N HIS A 291 -5.94 -4.93 -0.50
CA HIS A 291 -4.65 -5.60 -0.49
C HIS A 291 -4.03 -5.57 0.90
N GLU A 292 -3.85 -4.37 1.44
CA GLU A 292 -3.11 -4.16 2.69
C GLU A 292 -3.47 -2.78 3.30
N ASP A 293 -3.60 -2.71 4.61
CA ASP A 293 -3.59 -1.45 5.36
C ASP A 293 -2.35 -1.36 6.28
N ILE A 294 -1.86 -2.49 6.75
CA ILE A 294 -0.58 -2.66 7.44
C ILE A 294 0.09 -3.91 6.89
N GLY A 295 1.35 -3.77 6.48
CA GLY A 295 2.21 -4.87 6.12
C GLY A 295 3.09 -5.33 7.27
N TYR A 296 3.74 -6.47 7.09
CA TYR A 296 4.79 -6.93 7.99
C TYR A 296 5.84 -7.75 7.23
N VAL A 297 7.03 -7.79 7.80
CA VAL A 297 8.10 -8.65 7.28
C VAL A 297 8.00 -10.00 7.98
N HIS A 298 7.73 -11.04 7.21
CA HIS A 298 7.63 -12.43 7.68
C HIS A 298 8.98 -12.95 8.18
N ASP A 299 8.98 -14.03 8.98
CA ASP A 299 10.21 -14.64 9.50
C ASP A 299 11.13 -15.19 8.39
N ASP A 300 10.60 -15.46 7.22
CA ASP A 300 11.38 -15.84 6.04
C ASP A 300 11.92 -14.65 5.24
N GLY A 301 11.59 -13.42 5.65
CA GLY A 301 12.00 -12.17 5.01
C GLY A 301 11.15 -11.75 3.80
N SER A 302 10.00 -12.38 3.56
CA SER A 302 9.01 -11.90 2.60
C SER A 302 8.15 -10.80 3.21
N TYR A 303 7.52 -9.99 2.35
CA TYR A 303 6.58 -8.96 2.74
C TYR A 303 5.15 -9.46 2.52
N GLY A 304 4.22 -9.07 3.39
CA GLY A 304 2.81 -9.40 3.22
C GLY A 304 1.90 -8.65 4.18
N PRO A 305 0.60 -8.65 3.90
CA PRO A 305 -0.39 -7.96 4.69
C PRO A 305 -0.62 -8.63 6.06
N VAL A 306 -0.90 -7.82 7.07
CA VAL A 306 -1.36 -8.31 8.39
C VAL A 306 -2.75 -8.92 8.27
N LYS A 307 -3.63 -8.28 7.51
CA LYS A 307 -4.99 -8.73 7.24
C LYS A 307 -5.03 -9.56 5.95
N HIS A 308 -5.85 -10.60 5.95
CA HIS A 308 -6.12 -11.32 4.71
C HIS A 308 -6.84 -10.41 3.72
N ARG A 309 -6.76 -10.77 2.44
CA ARG A 309 -7.52 -10.13 1.38
C ARG A 309 -9.01 -10.13 1.71
N LEU A 310 -9.63 -8.95 1.74
CA LEU A 310 -11.01 -8.74 2.11
C LEU A 310 -11.78 -8.12 0.92
N ASP A 311 -12.99 -8.61 0.68
CA ASP A 311 -13.94 -8.04 -0.28
C ASP A 311 -14.82 -7.01 0.45
N MET A 312 -14.57 -5.74 0.20
CA MET A 312 -15.25 -4.61 0.87
C MET A 312 -16.68 -4.36 0.38
N GLN A 313 -17.20 -5.17 -0.54
CA GLN A 313 -18.63 -5.21 -0.87
C GLN A 313 -19.44 -6.11 0.10
N ARG A 314 -18.77 -6.78 1.03
CA ARG A 314 -19.39 -7.68 1.99
C ARG A 314 -19.39 -7.07 3.38
N LEU A 315 -20.55 -6.98 4.01
CA LEU A 315 -20.69 -6.39 5.34
C LEU A 315 -19.85 -7.13 6.40
N ASP A 316 -19.80 -8.46 6.36
CA ASP A 316 -18.96 -9.24 7.27
C ASP A 316 -17.45 -8.93 7.12
N ALA A 317 -16.99 -8.64 5.91
CA ALA A 317 -15.62 -8.23 5.66
C ALA A 317 -15.35 -6.80 6.17
N VAL A 318 -16.32 -5.89 5.98
CA VAL A 318 -16.26 -4.50 6.48
C VAL A 318 -16.16 -4.48 8.01
N VAL A 319 -17.00 -5.26 8.70
CA VAL A 319 -16.94 -5.39 10.18
C VAL A 319 -15.61 -6.00 10.61
N ARG A 320 -15.21 -7.14 9.98
CA ARG A 320 -13.96 -7.83 10.30
C ARG A 320 -12.72 -6.95 10.10
N ASN A 321 -12.73 -6.06 9.12
CA ASN A 321 -11.61 -5.15 8.87
C ASN A 321 -11.34 -4.20 10.05
N GLU A 322 -12.37 -3.87 10.81
CA GLU A 322 -12.29 -2.99 11.98
C GLU A 322 -11.95 -3.73 13.29
N GLU A 323 -12.12 -5.05 13.32
CA GLU A 323 -11.77 -5.85 14.48
C GLU A 323 -10.26 -5.93 14.73
N PRO A 324 -9.82 -6.21 15.98
CA PRO A 324 -8.43 -6.46 16.27
C PRO A 324 -7.90 -7.70 15.53
N TRP A 325 -6.80 -7.55 14.82
CA TRP A 325 -6.07 -8.65 14.21
C TRP A 325 -4.87 -9.10 15.06
N ALA A 326 -4.41 -10.31 14.82
CA ALA A 326 -3.25 -10.84 15.54
C ALA A 326 -2.04 -9.91 15.36
N LYS A 327 -1.41 -9.55 16.49
CA LYS A 327 -0.18 -8.75 16.45
C LYS A 327 0.91 -9.48 15.71
N ARG A 328 1.55 -8.82 14.76
CA ARG A 328 2.71 -9.30 14.02
C ARG A 328 3.95 -8.51 14.42
N LYS A 329 5.12 -9.14 14.37
CA LYS A 329 6.40 -8.43 14.48
C LYS A 329 6.70 -7.72 13.15
N ASN A 330 7.58 -6.74 13.19
CA ASN A 330 8.09 -6.06 11.99
C ASN A 330 6.98 -5.48 11.09
N GLN A 331 5.95 -4.85 11.71
CA GLN A 331 4.88 -4.17 11.00
C GLN A 331 5.36 -2.84 10.40
N TYR A 332 4.83 -2.49 9.22
CA TYR A 332 5.09 -1.24 8.52
C TYR A 332 3.83 -0.72 7.83
N ALA A 333 3.82 0.55 7.46
CA ALA A 333 2.81 1.18 6.60
C ALA A 333 3.41 1.52 5.25
N GLY A 334 2.78 1.08 4.16
CA GLY A 334 3.19 1.45 2.80
C GLY A 334 2.93 2.93 2.52
N TRP A 335 3.82 3.57 1.76
CA TRP A 335 3.72 5.00 1.48
C TRP A 335 2.81 5.35 0.29
N TRP A 336 1.95 4.42 -0.11
CA TRP A 336 0.79 4.78 -0.95
C TRP A 336 -0.21 5.68 -0.23
N TYR A 337 -0.26 5.62 1.13
CA TYR A 337 -1.00 6.52 2.00
C TYR A 337 -0.53 6.33 3.45
N CYS A 338 0.41 7.13 3.89
CA CYS A 338 0.94 7.06 5.26
C CYS A 338 1.10 8.46 5.85
N CYS A 339 0.25 8.82 6.81
CA CYS A 339 0.33 10.10 7.51
C CYS A 339 1.20 9.96 8.76
N ILE A 340 2.27 10.74 8.81
CA ILE A 340 3.32 10.67 9.83
C ILE A 340 3.39 12.02 10.58
N PRO A 341 3.36 12.06 11.91
CA PRO A 341 3.53 13.30 12.66
C PRO A 341 4.95 13.86 12.49
N THR A 342 5.10 15.17 12.37
CA THR A 342 6.41 15.82 12.20
C THR A 342 7.29 15.72 13.44
N THR A 343 6.75 15.33 14.59
CA THR A 343 7.55 14.88 15.74
C THR A 343 8.40 13.64 15.44
N VAL A 344 8.04 12.84 14.42
CA VAL A 344 8.80 11.71 13.89
C VAL A 344 9.45 12.07 12.55
N ALA A 345 8.68 12.64 11.61
CA ALA A 345 9.18 13.06 10.29
C ALA A 345 9.94 14.40 10.37
N ARG A 346 11.07 14.40 11.12
CA ARG A 346 11.93 15.56 11.37
C ARG A 346 13.09 15.63 10.39
N LEU A 347 13.71 16.81 10.29
CA LEU A 347 14.88 17.06 9.45
C LEU A 347 16.13 16.23 9.85
N ASP A 348 16.23 15.78 11.09
CA ASP A 348 17.30 14.93 11.60
C ASP A 348 16.95 13.44 11.58
N ASN A 349 15.78 13.08 11.03
CA ASN A 349 15.26 11.72 10.99
C ASN A 349 14.60 11.39 9.63
N LEU A 350 15.26 11.76 8.55
CA LEU A 350 14.80 11.51 7.18
C LEU A 350 14.98 10.02 6.78
N PRO A 351 14.33 9.55 5.71
CA PRO A 351 14.53 8.21 5.18
C PRO A 351 15.99 7.91 4.80
N LEU A 352 16.36 6.63 4.70
CA LEU A 352 17.64 6.22 4.11
C LEU A 352 17.62 6.39 2.58
N PRO A 353 18.76 6.70 1.92
CA PRO A 353 18.84 6.93 0.48
C PRO A 353 18.80 5.61 -0.32
N LEU A 354 17.70 4.89 -0.25
CA LEU A 354 17.53 3.55 -0.83
C LEU A 354 17.16 3.56 -2.33
N PHE A 355 16.83 4.71 -2.88
CA PHE A 355 16.25 4.94 -4.18
C PHE A 355 14.77 4.50 -4.23
N VAL A 356 14.47 3.20 -4.31
CA VAL A 356 13.10 2.66 -4.27
C VAL A 356 13.08 1.35 -3.49
N ARG A 357 11.96 1.02 -2.87
CA ARG A 357 11.70 -0.19 -2.08
C ARG A 357 12.40 -0.24 -0.72
N GLY A 358 11.63 -0.47 0.30
CA GLY A 358 12.07 -0.72 1.66
C GLY A 358 12.32 0.53 2.50
N ASP A 359 12.10 1.71 1.96
CA ASP A 359 12.11 3.01 2.65
C ASP A 359 10.98 3.11 3.68
N ASP A 360 9.77 2.76 3.30
CA ASP A 360 8.58 2.65 4.14
C ASP A 360 8.75 1.62 5.29
N VAL A 361 9.29 0.46 4.96
CA VAL A 361 9.58 -0.61 5.93
C VAL A 361 10.63 -0.15 6.93
N GLU A 362 11.76 0.35 6.44
CA GLU A 362 12.86 0.83 7.29
C GLU A 362 12.38 1.95 8.21
N TYR A 363 11.68 2.94 7.63
CA TYR A 363 11.24 4.10 8.37
C TYR A 363 10.23 3.75 9.47
N SER A 364 9.25 2.91 9.15
CA SER A 364 8.28 2.41 10.13
C SER A 364 8.94 1.65 11.27
N LEU A 365 9.82 0.70 10.95
CA LEU A 365 10.46 -0.16 11.95
C LEU A 365 11.50 0.58 12.79
N ARG A 366 12.32 1.43 12.19
CA ARG A 366 13.32 2.24 12.89
C ARG A 366 12.69 3.20 13.89
N ASN A 367 11.53 3.73 13.57
CA ASN A 367 10.80 4.66 14.44
C ASN A 367 9.81 3.96 15.38
N HIS A 368 9.81 2.62 15.44
CA HIS A 368 8.88 1.83 16.28
C HIS A 368 7.41 2.29 16.08
N ALA A 369 7.04 2.54 14.83
CA ALA A 369 5.75 3.09 14.46
C ALA A 369 4.60 2.27 15.00
N LYS A 370 3.58 2.96 15.51
CA LYS A 370 2.27 2.41 15.86
C LYS A 370 1.26 2.97 14.89
N PHE A 371 0.28 2.17 14.51
CA PHE A 371 -0.60 2.50 13.40
C PHE A 371 -2.05 2.66 13.84
N ILE A 372 -2.72 3.60 13.22
CA ILE A 372 -4.17 3.73 13.19
C ILE A 372 -4.61 3.39 11.77
N THR A 373 -5.49 2.40 11.63
CA THR A 373 -6.16 2.07 10.38
C THR A 373 -7.66 2.17 10.58
N MET A 374 -8.39 2.58 9.56
CA MET A 374 -9.83 2.75 9.65
C MET A 374 -10.47 2.50 8.28
N ASN A 375 -11.66 1.90 8.27
CA ASN A 375 -12.44 1.77 7.04
C ASN A 375 -12.53 3.12 6.32
N SER A 376 -12.49 3.10 5.00
CA SER A 376 -12.66 4.27 4.15
C SER A 376 -11.51 5.28 4.15
N ILE A 377 -10.44 5.05 4.89
CA ILE A 377 -9.18 5.76 4.67
C ILE A 377 -8.36 4.86 3.74
N CYS A 378 -8.45 5.14 2.44
CA CYS A 378 -7.88 4.25 1.41
C CYS A 378 -7.52 5.00 0.13
N VAL A 379 -6.74 4.32 -0.70
CA VAL A 379 -6.46 4.66 -2.10
C VAL A 379 -6.53 3.38 -2.94
N TRP A 380 -6.72 3.52 -4.26
CA TRP A 380 -6.57 2.41 -5.20
C TRP A 380 -5.24 2.52 -5.93
N HIS A 381 -4.53 1.41 -5.99
CA HIS A 381 -3.23 1.31 -6.64
C HIS A 381 -3.15 0.01 -7.45
N MET A 382 -2.39 -0.02 -8.53
CA MET A 382 -2.21 -1.21 -9.35
C MET A 382 -1.48 -2.32 -8.58
N GLY A 383 -1.98 -3.55 -8.68
CA GLY A 383 -1.40 -4.71 -8.01
C GLY A 383 0.06 -4.98 -8.41
N PHE A 384 0.91 -5.31 -7.44
CA PHE A 384 2.36 -5.53 -7.66
C PHE A 384 2.67 -6.70 -8.59
N THR A 385 1.82 -7.71 -8.64
CA THR A 385 1.98 -8.89 -9.53
C THR A 385 1.93 -8.56 -11.00
N LEU A 386 1.28 -7.45 -11.38
CA LEU A 386 1.21 -6.96 -12.76
C LEU A 386 2.45 -6.15 -13.18
N LYS A 387 3.27 -5.74 -12.21
CA LYS A 387 4.45 -4.88 -12.42
C LYS A 387 5.78 -5.62 -12.17
N PHE A 388 5.81 -6.97 -12.23
CA PHE A 388 7.03 -7.71 -11.94
C PHE A 388 8.21 -7.26 -12.81
N ASN A 389 9.31 -6.93 -12.14
CA ASN A 389 10.57 -6.52 -12.73
C ASN A 389 11.71 -7.13 -11.92
N ALA A 390 12.51 -8.02 -12.53
CA ALA A 390 13.56 -8.77 -11.82
C ALA A 390 14.63 -7.86 -11.21
N ALA A 391 15.02 -6.77 -11.88
CA ALA A 391 15.95 -5.81 -11.31
C ALA A 391 15.38 -5.11 -10.06
N MET A 392 14.06 -4.85 -10.03
CA MET A 392 13.40 -4.31 -8.86
C MET A 392 13.29 -5.35 -7.74
N GLU A 393 12.71 -6.50 -8.03
CA GLU A 393 12.34 -7.49 -7.01
C GLU A 393 13.52 -8.33 -6.51
N LEU A 394 14.48 -8.67 -7.39
CA LEU A 394 15.60 -9.54 -7.03
C LEU A 394 16.89 -8.77 -6.70
N TYR A 395 17.12 -7.62 -7.31
CA TYR A 395 18.29 -6.81 -6.99
C TYR A 395 17.96 -5.74 -5.95
N GLN A 396 17.01 -4.83 -6.25
CA GLN A 396 16.77 -3.65 -5.44
C GLN A 396 16.23 -4.01 -4.04
N VAL A 397 15.16 -4.81 -3.97
CA VAL A 397 14.56 -5.26 -2.71
C VAL A 397 15.58 -5.98 -1.83
N HIS A 398 16.35 -6.94 -2.39
CA HIS A 398 17.26 -7.75 -1.60
C HIS A 398 18.51 -6.99 -1.15
N ARG A 399 19.07 -6.09 -2.00
CA ARG A 399 20.15 -5.20 -1.59
C ARG A 399 19.70 -4.29 -0.44
N ASN A 400 18.51 -3.71 -0.57
CA ASN A 400 17.96 -2.82 0.43
C ASN A 400 17.66 -3.57 1.74
N SER A 401 17.13 -4.80 1.69
CA SER A 401 16.89 -5.60 2.90
C SER A 401 18.17 -5.81 3.72
N LEU A 402 19.31 -6.08 3.07
CA LEU A 402 20.61 -6.15 3.75
C LEU A 402 21.03 -4.79 4.33
N ALA A 403 20.86 -3.70 3.57
CA ALA A 403 21.28 -2.37 3.98
C ALA A 403 20.47 -1.83 5.14
N ILE A 404 19.13 -1.97 5.12
CA ILE A 404 18.24 -1.51 6.21
C ILE A 404 18.46 -2.31 7.50
N GLN A 405 18.66 -3.63 7.39
CA GLN A 405 19.00 -4.45 8.55
C GLN A 405 20.35 -4.02 9.15
N ALA A 406 21.34 -3.73 8.29
CA ALA A 406 22.65 -3.31 8.73
C ALA A 406 22.64 -1.91 9.36
N ALA A 407 21.99 -0.93 8.73
CA ALA A 407 21.99 0.46 9.17
C ALA A 407 21.11 0.68 10.41
N SER A 408 19.91 0.13 10.42
CA SER A 408 18.88 0.46 11.42
C SER A 408 18.66 -0.62 12.47
N GLY A 409 19.31 -1.78 12.33
CA GLY A 409 19.20 -2.85 13.29
C GLY A 409 17.81 -3.51 13.36
N ILE A 410 16.99 -3.32 12.33
CA ILE A 410 15.65 -3.90 12.24
C ILE A 410 15.70 -5.35 11.75
N CYS A 411 14.62 -6.10 11.94
CA CYS A 411 14.47 -7.49 11.44
C CYS A 411 15.62 -8.42 11.82
N GLN A 412 16.15 -8.31 13.06
CA GLN A 412 17.32 -9.09 13.51
C GLN A 412 17.06 -10.60 13.60
N ASN A 413 15.79 -11.02 13.64
CA ASN A 413 15.36 -12.42 13.61
C ASN A 413 15.44 -13.05 12.21
N ILE A 414 15.75 -12.27 11.15
CA ILE A 414 15.74 -12.71 9.75
C ILE A 414 17.16 -12.77 9.21
N ASP A 415 17.54 -13.90 8.62
CA ASP A 415 18.81 -14.02 7.89
C ASP A 415 18.59 -13.75 6.38
N PHE A 416 18.66 -12.47 6.02
CA PHE A 416 18.52 -12.04 4.63
C PHE A 416 19.65 -12.57 3.73
N ALA A 417 20.86 -12.75 4.25
CA ALA A 417 21.97 -13.29 3.46
C ALA A 417 21.72 -14.76 3.08
N GLU A 418 21.26 -15.58 4.05
CA GLU A 418 20.87 -16.96 3.80
C GLU A 418 19.66 -17.05 2.86
N ARG A 419 18.66 -16.17 3.00
CA ARG A 419 17.54 -16.07 2.08
C ARG A 419 18.03 -15.83 0.64
N MET A 420 18.91 -14.86 0.43
CA MET A 420 19.48 -14.57 -0.88
C MET A 420 20.30 -15.73 -1.43
N ARG A 421 21.05 -16.42 -0.57
CA ARG A 421 21.80 -17.62 -0.93
C ARG A 421 20.88 -18.72 -1.47
N LYS A 422 19.76 -18.96 -0.79
CA LYS A 422 18.74 -19.93 -1.23
C LYS A 422 18.12 -19.53 -2.58
N PHE A 423 17.73 -18.27 -2.73
CA PHE A 423 17.11 -17.77 -3.97
C PHE A 423 18.08 -17.82 -5.15
N THR A 424 19.31 -17.36 -4.98
CA THR A 424 20.34 -17.45 -6.02
C THR A 424 20.52 -18.89 -6.49
N ARG A 425 20.54 -19.84 -5.54
CA ARG A 425 20.62 -21.26 -5.88
C ARG A 425 19.40 -21.74 -6.65
N VAL A 426 18.20 -21.32 -6.28
CA VAL A 426 16.96 -21.68 -7.00
C VAL A 426 16.99 -21.14 -8.42
N GLU A 427 17.38 -19.89 -8.62
CA GLU A 427 17.48 -19.28 -9.95
C GLU A 427 18.53 -19.97 -10.85
N LEU A 428 19.68 -20.36 -10.29
CA LEU A 428 20.67 -21.18 -11.01
C LEU A 428 20.09 -22.53 -11.44
N LEU A 429 19.33 -23.19 -10.57
CA LEU A 429 18.69 -24.47 -10.84
C LEU A 429 17.53 -24.37 -11.86
N ARG A 430 16.97 -23.18 -12.04
CA ARG A 430 15.90 -22.86 -12.99
C ARG A 430 16.43 -22.26 -14.30
N PHE A 431 17.74 -22.25 -14.49
CA PHE A 431 18.43 -21.66 -15.64
C PHE A 431 18.15 -20.17 -15.84
N ASN A 432 17.66 -19.50 -14.80
CA ASN A 432 17.47 -18.06 -14.80
C ASN A 432 18.76 -17.36 -14.36
N TYR A 433 19.75 -17.42 -15.22
CA TYR A 433 21.09 -16.96 -14.91
C TYR A 433 21.17 -15.44 -14.68
N ASN A 434 20.36 -14.66 -15.39
CA ASN A 434 20.27 -13.22 -15.20
C ASN A 434 19.76 -12.86 -13.80
N SER A 435 18.71 -13.52 -13.34
CA SER A 435 18.18 -13.33 -11.99
C SER A 435 19.16 -13.78 -10.89
N ALA A 436 19.89 -14.88 -11.12
CA ALA A 436 20.95 -15.29 -10.21
C ALA A 436 22.08 -14.25 -10.15
N GLU A 437 22.45 -13.64 -11.27
CA GLU A 437 23.41 -12.53 -11.30
C GLU A 437 22.90 -11.30 -10.56
N LEU A 438 21.62 -10.92 -10.73
CA LEU A 438 21.01 -9.78 -10.04
C LEU A 438 21.07 -9.94 -8.51
N LEU A 439 20.78 -11.15 -8.00
CA LEU A 439 20.88 -11.44 -6.57
C LEU A 439 22.34 -11.36 -6.06
N MET A 440 23.30 -11.86 -6.82
CA MET A 440 24.73 -11.74 -6.45
C MET A 440 25.21 -10.29 -6.56
N ASP A 441 24.79 -9.54 -7.58
CA ASP A 441 25.08 -8.11 -7.71
C ASP A 441 24.55 -7.32 -6.50
N ALA A 442 23.37 -7.68 -5.99
CA ALA A 442 22.79 -7.05 -4.79
C ALA A 442 23.68 -7.23 -3.54
N VAL A 443 24.25 -8.44 -3.36
CA VAL A 443 25.22 -8.71 -2.28
C VAL A 443 26.50 -7.93 -2.50
N ASP A 444 27.06 -7.97 -3.72
CA ASP A 444 28.33 -7.31 -4.05
C ASP A 444 28.21 -5.77 -3.84
N ASP A 445 27.07 -5.15 -4.22
CA ASP A 445 26.83 -3.73 -4.04
C ASP A 445 26.60 -3.36 -2.56
N TYR A 446 25.89 -4.18 -1.79
CA TYR A 446 25.80 -4.03 -0.34
C TYR A 446 27.18 -4.06 0.35
N LEU A 447 28.08 -4.97 -0.08
CA LEU A 447 29.43 -5.09 0.47
C LEU A 447 30.36 -3.92 0.15
N LYS A 448 29.99 -3.01 -0.76
CA LYS A 448 30.68 -1.72 -0.95
C LYS A 448 30.47 -0.77 0.23
N GLY A 449 29.48 -1.03 1.07
CA GLY A 449 29.17 -0.23 2.26
C GLY A 449 28.35 1.03 1.97
N PRO A 450 28.13 1.89 3.00
CA PRO A 450 27.24 3.05 2.89
C PRO A 450 27.60 4.05 1.79
N ALA A 451 28.87 4.20 1.46
CA ALA A 451 29.33 5.07 0.36
C ALA A 451 28.71 4.75 -1.01
N PHE A 452 28.20 3.52 -1.19
CA PHE A 452 27.45 3.15 -2.38
C PHE A 452 26.10 3.89 -2.47
N PHE A 453 25.41 4.06 -1.34
CA PHE A 453 24.11 4.72 -1.24
C PHE A 453 24.23 6.25 -1.18
N GLU A 454 25.40 6.79 -0.89
CA GLU A 454 25.62 8.24 -0.80
C GLU A 454 25.76 8.93 -2.18
N LYS A 455 25.65 8.17 -3.26
CA LYS A 455 25.69 8.69 -4.63
C LYS A 455 24.28 8.71 -5.24
N PRO A 456 23.82 9.85 -5.81
CA PRO A 456 22.47 9.96 -6.39
C PRO A 456 22.41 9.33 -7.81
N ASN A 457 22.85 8.10 -7.95
CA ASN A 457 22.92 7.36 -9.23
C ASN A 457 22.00 6.13 -9.28
N GLY A 458 20.97 6.10 -8.44
CA GLY A 458 20.03 4.98 -8.35
C GLY A 458 19.31 4.68 -9.66
N GLU A 459 18.92 5.71 -10.42
CA GLU A 459 18.30 5.57 -11.73
C GLU A 459 19.22 4.86 -12.72
N GLN A 460 20.49 5.28 -12.82
CA GLN A 460 21.47 4.66 -13.68
C GLN A 460 21.69 3.19 -13.30
N ILE A 461 21.85 2.91 -12.02
CA ILE A 461 22.03 1.54 -11.51
C ILE A 461 20.82 0.67 -11.88
N LEU A 462 19.59 1.16 -11.63
CA LEU A 462 18.38 0.39 -11.94
C LEU A 462 18.24 0.14 -13.45
N LYS A 463 18.60 1.10 -14.30
CA LYS A 463 18.63 0.95 -15.75
C LYS A 463 19.64 -0.12 -16.19
N GLU A 464 20.88 -0.08 -15.64
CA GLU A 464 21.91 -1.08 -15.92
C GLU A 464 21.48 -2.50 -15.49
N LYS A 465 20.88 -2.63 -14.29
CA LYS A 465 20.36 -3.92 -13.81
C LYS A 465 19.13 -4.36 -14.60
N GLY A 466 18.29 -3.44 -15.05
CA GLY A 466 17.11 -3.67 -15.89
C GLY A 466 17.45 -4.33 -17.24
N ALA A 467 18.65 -4.10 -17.77
CA ALA A 467 19.12 -4.79 -18.97
C ALA A 467 19.22 -6.32 -18.80
N LYS A 468 19.23 -6.82 -17.55
CA LYS A 468 19.22 -8.24 -17.22
C LYS A 468 17.81 -8.82 -17.03
N ASN A 469 16.76 -8.01 -17.13
CA ASN A 469 15.38 -8.49 -17.02
C ASN A 469 15.09 -9.51 -18.12
N GLU A 470 14.44 -10.59 -17.74
CA GLU A 470 13.99 -11.62 -18.68
C GLU A 470 12.92 -11.02 -19.61
N GLN A 471 13.05 -11.31 -20.90
CA GLN A 471 12.08 -10.84 -21.89
C GLN A 471 10.98 -11.89 -22.03
N PHE A 472 9.74 -11.47 -21.72
CA PHE A 472 8.56 -12.32 -21.84
C PHE A 472 7.84 -12.06 -23.16
N GLU A 473 7.37 -13.14 -23.79
CA GLU A 473 6.61 -13.10 -25.02
C GLU A 473 5.19 -13.69 -24.81
N PRO A 474 4.19 -13.32 -25.62
CA PRO A 474 2.85 -13.92 -25.52
C PRO A 474 2.91 -15.44 -25.62
N LEU A 475 2.10 -16.15 -24.81
CA LEU A 475 2.06 -17.63 -24.81
C LEU A 475 1.69 -18.21 -26.17
N SER A 476 1.00 -17.45 -27.04
CA SER A 476 0.69 -17.83 -28.42
C SER A 476 1.94 -18.15 -29.28
N LYS A 477 3.14 -17.69 -28.89
CA LYS A 477 4.41 -18.04 -29.56
C LYS A 477 4.90 -19.45 -29.19
N PHE A 478 4.41 -20.05 -28.11
CA PHE A 478 4.85 -21.33 -27.58
C PHE A 478 3.84 -22.46 -27.83
N LYS A 479 3.15 -22.44 -28.98
CA LYS A 479 2.02 -23.37 -29.32
C LYS A 479 2.35 -24.85 -29.18
N ASN A 480 3.62 -25.23 -29.30
CA ASN A 480 4.06 -26.63 -29.21
C ASN A 480 4.33 -27.10 -27.77
N ILE A 481 4.15 -26.24 -26.75
CA ILE A 481 4.33 -26.56 -25.36
C ILE A 481 2.98 -26.39 -24.67
N PRO A 482 2.34 -27.48 -24.22
CA PRO A 482 1.07 -27.38 -23.52
C PRO A 482 1.26 -26.63 -22.19
N VAL A 483 0.52 -25.53 -22.01
CA VAL A 483 0.52 -24.72 -20.80
C VAL A 483 -0.85 -24.82 -20.15
N ASP A 484 -0.88 -25.29 -18.91
CA ASP A 484 -2.04 -25.26 -18.05
C ASP A 484 -1.80 -24.17 -16.98
N LEU A 485 -2.50 -23.04 -17.10
CA LEU A 485 -2.32 -21.88 -16.24
C LEU A 485 -2.71 -22.14 -14.78
N ASP A 486 -3.68 -23.00 -14.54
CA ASP A 486 -4.18 -23.32 -13.20
C ASP A 486 -3.16 -24.15 -12.40
N THR A 487 -2.32 -24.91 -13.09
CA THR A 487 -1.32 -25.78 -12.45
C THR A 487 0.12 -25.25 -12.52
N VAL A 488 0.36 -24.05 -13.07
CA VAL A 488 1.71 -23.48 -13.22
C VAL A 488 2.48 -23.43 -11.90
N TYR A 489 1.80 -23.06 -10.81
CA TYR A 489 2.38 -23.03 -9.45
C TYR A 489 2.39 -24.39 -8.75
N GLY A 490 1.76 -25.39 -9.33
CA GLY A 490 1.69 -26.74 -8.76
C GLY A 490 3.05 -27.45 -8.85
N ASP A 491 3.36 -28.23 -7.82
CA ASP A 491 4.55 -29.10 -7.77
C ASP A 491 4.10 -30.55 -7.71
N GLY A 492 4.50 -31.35 -8.68
CA GLY A 492 4.18 -32.77 -8.72
C GLY A 492 4.90 -33.56 -7.61
N PRO A 493 4.52 -34.83 -7.37
CA PRO A 493 5.16 -35.70 -6.40
C PRO A 493 6.66 -35.90 -6.72
N ARG A 494 7.50 -35.96 -5.69
CA ARG A 494 8.96 -36.07 -5.80
C ARG A 494 9.44 -37.48 -5.51
N GLY A 495 9.99 -38.16 -6.53
CA GLY A 495 10.71 -39.41 -6.34
C GLY A 495 12.03 -39.23 -5.57
N ARG A 496 12.36 -40.12 -4.62
CA ARG A 496 13.61 -40.03 -3.83
C ARG A 496 14.86 -40.08 -4.72
N LYS A 497 14.85 -40.95 -5.75
CA LYS A 497 15.93 -41.09 -6.71
C LYS A 497 16.15 -39.84 -7.57
N GLU A 498 15.06 -39.26 -8.10
CA GLU A 498 15.11 -38.02 -8.89
C GLU A 498 15.64 -36.84 -8.05
N LYS A 499 15.22 -36.72 -6.81
CA LYS A 499 15.71 -35.69 -5.89
C LYS A 499 17.21 -35.84 -5.61
N PHE A 500 17.71 -37.06 -5.49
CA PHE A 500 19.13 -37.33 -5.31
C PHE A 500 19.95 -36.96 -6.56
N ILE A 501 19.54 -37.44 -7.75
CA ILE A 501 20.21 -37.13 -9.02
C ILE A 501 20.18 -35.62 -9.30
N TYR A 502 19.05 -34.95 -9.06
CA TYR A 502 18.92 -33.51 -9.20
C TYR A 502 19.92 -32.72 -8.32
N ARG A 503 20.11 -33.17 -7.08
CA ARG A 503 21.08 -32.55 -6.16
C ARG A 503 22.53 -32.83 -6.59
N LEU A 504 22.84 -34.07 -6.93
CA LEU A 504 24.17 -34.51 -7.32
C LEU A 504 24.62 -33.82 -8.61
N THR A 505 23.73 -33.70 -9.60
CA THR A 505 24.06 -33.13 -10.91
C THR A 505 23.85 -31.62 -11.01
N PHE A 506 23.33 -30.98 -9.93
CA PHE A 506 22.91 -29.60 -9.93
C PHE A 506 21.96 -29.30 -11.11
N ASN A 507 20.86 -30.06 -11.16
CA ASN A 507 19.84 -30.05 -12.22
C ASN A 507 20.42 -30.22 -13.63
N GLY A 508 21.34 -31.18 -13.80
CA GLY A 508 21.90 -31.50 -15.09
C GLY A 508 23.15 -30.71 -15.49
N LEU A 509 23.57 -29.72 -14.68
CA LEU A 509 24.77 -28.92 -14.96
C LEU A 509 26.05 -29.79 -15.10
N PHE A 510 26.15 -30.89 -14.32
CA PHE A 510 27.27 -31.80 -14.25
C PHE A 510 26.98 -33.18 -14.84
N CYS A 511 25.92 -33.36 -15.62
CA CYS A 511 25.65 -34.63 -16.25
C CYS A 511 25.81 -34.57 -17.78
N PRO A 512 26.04 -35.72 -18.45
CA PRO A 512 26.07 -35.79 -19.90
C PRO A 512 24.72 -35.41 -20.53
N ASP A 513 24.78 -34.86 -21.75
CA ASP A 513 23.58 -34.35 -22.44
C ASP A 513 22.52 -35.39 -22.76
N PHE A 514 22.95 -36.66 -22.97
CA PHE A 514 22.03 -37.74 -23.26
C PHE A 514 21.13 -38.12 -22.08
N MET A 515 21.50 -37.75 -20.84
CA MET A 515 20.67 -37.94 -19.63
C MET A 515 19.59 -36.88 -19.46
N LEU A 516 19.61 -35.82 -20.25
CA LEU A 516 18.69 -34.70 -20.14
C LEU A 516 17.48 -34.90 -21.05
N LYS A 517 16.29 -34.68 -20.50
CA LYS A 517 15.05 -34.71 -21.26
C LYS A 517 14.99 -33.52 -22.21
N LYS A 518 14.62 -33.77 -23.48
CA LYS A 518 14.58 -32.75 -24.54
C LYS A 518 13.34 -31.85 -24.45
N GLU A 519 12.20 -32.44 -24.05
CA GLU A 519 10.92 -31.76 -23.95
C GLU A 519 10.97 -30.67 -22.86
N PRO A 520 10.56 -29.44 -23.14
CA PRO A 520 10.48 -28.38 -22.17
C PRO A 520 9.52 -28.73 -21.02
N ALA A 521 9.80 -28.23 -19.81
CA ALA A 521 8.84 -28.24 -18.74
C ALA A 521 8.31 -26.82 -18.48
N VAL A 522 7.05 -26.70 -18.14
CA VAL A 522 6.39 -25.44 -17.76
C VAL A 522 6.58 -25.21 -16.26
N ILE A 523 7.02 -24.03 -15.88
CA ILE A 523 7.22 -23.59 -14.49
C ILE A 523 6.69 -22.16 -14.31
N ALA A 524 6.36 -21.76 -13.07
CA ALA A 524 6.08 -20.37 -12.78
C ALA A 524 7.33 -19.49 -12.93
N TYR A 525 7.16 -18.26 -13.41
CA TYR A 525 8.27 -17.33 -13.69
C TYR A 525 8.97 -16.81 -12.43
N ASP A 526 8.21 -16.59 -11.34
CA ASP A 526 8.62 -15.87 -10.13
C ASP A 526 8.72 -16.75 -8.87
N TRP A 527 8.68 -18.06 -9.02
CA TRP A 527 8.52 -18.94 -7.88
C TRP A 527 9.83 -19.13 -7.08
N PHE A 528 9.70 -19.16 -5.74
CA PHE A 528 10.81 -19.21 -4.80
C PHE A 528 11.38 -20.59 -4.53
N TYR A 529 10.90 -21.64 -5.16
CA TYR A 529 11.45 -22.99 -5.05
C TYR A 529 11.58 -23.66 -6.43
N ALA A 530 12.41 -24.69 -6.48
CA ALA A 530 12.63 -25.45 -7.69
C ALA A 530 11.56 -26.52 -7.84
N PRO A 531 10.57 -26.38 -8.74
CA PRO A 531 9.51 -27.36 -8.91
C PRO A 531 10.05 -28.66 -9.50
N HIS A 532 9.40 -29.79 -9.15
CA HIS A 532 9.79 -31.12 -9.62
C HIS A 532 9.82 -31.24 -11.16
N ARG A 533 8.90 -30.58 -11.85
CA ARG A 533 8.81 -30.60 -13.33
C ARG A 533 10.06 -30.15 -14.05
N GLN A 534 10.90 -29.33 -13.44
CA GLN A 534 12.16 -28.82 -14.06
C GLN A 534 13.31 -29.82 -14.05
N TYR A 535 13.19 -30.97 -13.38
CA TYR A 535 14.30 -31.89 -13.15
C TYR A 535 14.85 -32.49 -14.45
N LEU A 536 16.18 -32.33 -14.62
CA LEU A 536 16.96 -32.88 -15.73
C LEU A 536 16.37 -32.55 -17.11
N ARG A 537 15.88 -31.33 -17.30
CA ARG A 537 15.42 -30.79 -18.57
C ARG A 537 16.48 -29.92 -19.22
N LYS A 538 16.55 -29.89 -20.57
CA LYS A 538 17.39 -28.95 -21.29
C LYS A 538 16.78 -27.55 -21.36
N LYS A 539 15.45 -27.48 -21.37
CA LYS A 539 14.70 -26.24 -21.53
C LYS A 539 13.54 -26.18 -20.53
N LEU A 540 13.25 -24.97 -20.09
CA LEU A 540 12.09 -24.65 -19.25
C LEU A 540 11.34 -23.51 -19.91
N LEU A 541 10.00 -23.56 -19.90
CA LEU A 541 9.14 -22.43 -20.21
C LEU A 541 8.68 -21.82 -18.89
N ALA A 542 9.23 -20.65 -18.55
CA ALA A 542 8.82 -19.86 -17.41
C ALA A 542 7.57 -19.04 -17.80
N VAL A 543 6.46 -19.21 -17.10
CA VAL A 543 5.16 -18.63 -17.45
C VAL A 543 4.72 -17.63 -16.38
N ASN A 544 4.31 -16.45 -16.83
CA ASN A 544 3.52 -15.50 -16.03
C ASN A 544 2.04 -15.73 -16.36
N PRO A 545 1.27 -16.40 -15.49
CA PRO A 545 -0.12 -16.73 -15.77
C PRO A 545 -1.03 -15.49 -15.77
N HIS A 546 -0.68 -14.45 -14.99
CA HIS A 546 -1.47 -13.21 -14.91
C HIS A 546 -1.41 -12.40 -16.22
N MET A 547 -0.23 -12.38 -16.85
CA MET A 547 0.00 -11.65 -18.10
C MET A 547 -0.13 -12.54 -19.34
N GLN A 548 -0.33 -13.85 -19.17
CA GLN A 548 -0.36 -14.86 -20.26
C GLN A 548 0.88 -14.77 -21.16
N THR A 549 2.04 -14.61 -20.53
CA THR A 549 3.33 -14.50 -21.22
C THR A 549 4.32 -15.55 -20.72
N GLY A 550 5.36 -15.82 -21.50
CA GLY A 550 6.37 -16.81 -21.13
C GLY A 550 7.76 -16.49 -21.68
N ALA A 551 8.78 -17.13 -21.11
CA ALA A 551 10.17 -17.05 -21.55
C ALA A 551 10.84 -18.44 -21.53
N ILE A 552 11.60 -18.75 -22.57
CA ILE A 552 12.37 -20.00 -22.63
C ILE A 552 13.71 -19.82 -21.92
N ARG A 553 13.92 -20.64 -20.88
CA ARG A 553 15.20 -20.76 -20.18
C ARG A 553 15.92 -22.03 -20.64
N THR A 554 17.17 -21.90 -21.02
CA THR A 554 17.97 -23.03 -21.55
C THR A 554 19.15 -23.31 -20.65
N LEU A 555 19.43 -24.58 -20.38
CA LEU A 555 20.60 -25.01 -19.63
C LEU A 555 21.89 -24.67 -20.44
N ASP A 556 22.62 -23.68 -19.96
CA ASP A 556 23.96 -23.34 -20.42
C ASP A 556 24.98 -23.82 -19.38
N LYS A 557 25.68 -24.91 -19.70
CA LYS A 557 26.64 -25.55 -18.80
C LYS A 557 27.88 -24.71 -18.53
N LYS A 558 28.33 -23.93 -19.50
CA LYS A 558 29.50 -23.05 -19.34
C LYS A 558 29.15 -21.91 -18.39
N ARG A 559 28.14 -21.14 -18.74
CA ARG A 559 27.65 -20.01 -17.92
C ARG A 559 27.23 -20.48 -16.52
N GLY A 560 26.51 -21.60 -16.42
CA GLY A 560 26.05 -22.14 -15.14
C GLY A 560 27.21 -22.50 -14.20
N LYS A 561 28.32 -23.07 -14.72
CA LYS A 561 29.53 -23.36 -13.91
C LYS A 561 30.27 -22.10 -13.48
N GLU A 562 30.35 -21.09 -14.34
CA GLU A 562 30.94 -19.79 -14.02
C GLU A 562 30.14 -19.09 -12.91
N LEU A 563 28.81 -19.06 -13.02
CA LEU A 563 27.95 -18.46 -12.03
C LEU A 563 27.95 -19.25 -10.72
N LEU A 564 28.03 -20.57 -10.74
CA LEU A 564 28.17 -21.37 -9.54
C LEU A 564 29.49 -21.09 -8.79
N LYS A 565 30.59 -20.81 -9.52
CA LYS A 565 31.85 -20.37 -8.92
C LYS A 565 31.69 -18.97 -8.28
N ARG A 566 31.05 -18.02 -8.99
CA ARG A 566 30.73 -16.68 -8.45
C ARG A 566 29.85 -16.79 -7.21
N TYR A 567 28.78 -17.58 -7.26
CA TYR A 567 27.87 -17.84 -6.13
C TYR A 567 28.64 -18.24 -4.85
N ARG A 568 29.53 -19.21 -4.95
CA ARG A 568 30.36 -19.66 -3.82
C ARG A 568 31.23 -18.53 -3.27
N LYS A 569 31.84 -17.73 -4.16
CA LYS A 569 32.68 -16.60 -3.77
C LYS A 569 31.86 -15.50 -3.07
N THR A 570 30.75 -15.02 -3.67
CA THR A 570 29.92 -13.94 -3.15
C THR A 570 29.37 -14.28 -1.76
N PHE A 571 28.83 -15.50 -1.57
CA PHE A 571 28.24 -15.86 -0.28
C PHE A 571 29.30 -16.20 0.80
N LYS A 572 30.47 -16.62 0.44
CA LYS A 572 31.61 -16.71 1.37
C LYS A 572 32.08 -15.31 1.80
N GLU A 573 32.14 -14.36 0.87
CA GLU A 573 32.57 -12.98 1.17
C GLU A 573 31.63 -12.27 2.12
N ILE A 574 30.31 -12.39 1.95
CA ILE A 574 29.35 -11.77 2.89
C ILE A 574 29.46 -12.39 4.28
N GLU A 575 29.61 -13.73 4.41
CA GLU A 575 29.81 -14.39 5.69
C GLU A 575 31.03 -13.83 6.44
N GLN A 576 32.14 -13.59 5.73
CA GLN A 576 33.37 -13.07 6.30
C GLN A 576 33.29 -11.58 6.68
N ARG A 577 32.59 -10.77 5.88
CA ARG A 577 32.61 -9.30 5.98
C ARG A 577 31.41 -8.71 6.67
N GLN A 578 30.34 -9.49 6.92
CA GLN A 578 29.04 -8.99 7.39
C GLN A 578 29.15 -8.13 8.65
N LYS A 579 29.93 -8.57 9.66
CA LYS A 579 30.08 -7.82 10.92
C LYS A 579 30.70 -6.43 10.68
N THR A 580 31.79 -6.37 9.91
CA THR A 580 32.51 -5.12 9.60
C THR A 580 31.65 -4.17 8.78
N ILE A 581 30.92 -4.69 7.78
CA ILE A 581 30.05 -3.89 6.91
C ILE A 581 28.86 -3.35 7.69
N ARG A 582 28.21 -4.18 8.53
CA ARG A 582 27.12 -3.72 9.42
C ARG A 582 27.57 -2.55 10.29
N LYS A 583 28.73 -2.62 10.90
CA LYS A 583 29.28 -1.51 11.71
C LYS A 583 29.39 -0.22 10.90
N LYS A 584 29.94 -0.29 9.67
CA LYS A 584 30.04 0.89 8.79
C LYS A 584 28.67 1.52 8.49
N TYR A 585 27.62 0.71 8.23
CA TYR A 585 26.26 1.22 8.01
C TYR A 585 25.70 1.88 9.27
N GLN A 586 25.86 1.26 10.44
CA GLN A 586 25.42 1.82 11.72
C GLN A 586 26.08 3.16 12.01
N ASP A 587 27.41 3.25 11.87
CA ASP A 587 28.17 4.47 12.11
C ASP A 587 27.78 5.61 11.15
N ARG A 588 27.34 5.27 9.93
CA ARG A 588 26.99 6.26 8.91
C ARG A 588 25.50 6.63 8.88
N ARG A 589 24.62 5.86 9.53
CA ARG A 589 23.17 6.06 9.49
C ARG A 589 22.76 7.48 9.87
N ALA A 590 23.23 8.00 11.02
CA ALA A 590 22.84 9.32 11.49
C ALA A 590 23.11 10.42 10.45
N TYR A 591 24.21 10.34 9.71
CA TYR A 591 24.49 11.26 8.63
C TYR A 591 23.55 11.04 7.44
N MET A 592 23.35 9.79 6.98
CA MET A 592 22.50 9.48 5.82
C MET A 592 21.02 9.81 6.04
N THR A 593 20.58 9.97 7.29
CA THR A 593 19.21 10.38 7.65
C THR A 593 19.09 11.85 8.06
N SER A 594 20.14 12.67 7.90
CA SER A 594 20.16 14.07 8.26
C SER A 594 19.74 14.99 7.10
N TYR A 595 19.27 16.18 7.44
CA TYR A 595 18.98 17.23 6.48
C TYR A 595 20.22 17.64 5.67
N GLU A 596 21.40 17.74 6.32
CA GLU A 596 22.66 18.06 5.65
C GLU A 596 23.00 17.08 4.52
N PHE A 597 22.86 15.77 4.79
CA PHE A 597 23.04 14.76 3.77
C PHE A 597 22.07 14.94 2.60
N TRP A 598 20.77 15.04 2.90
CA TRP A 598 19.74 15.11 1.87
C TRP A 598 19.79 16.40 1.07
N LYS A 599 20.10 17.53 1.72
CA LYS A 599 20.34 18.81 1.02
C LYS A 599 21.41 18.66 -0.06
N LYS A 600 22.55 18.06 0.29
CA LYS A 600 23.65 17.79 -0.64
C LYS A 600 23.25 16.76 -1.71
N TYR A 601 22.56 15.69 -1.31
CA TYR A 601 22.18 14.57 -2.19
C TYR A 601 21.16 15.00 -3.26
N LEU A 602 20.23 15.89 -2.90
CA LEU A 602 19.21 16.44 -3.78
C LEU A 602 19.68 17.68 -4.56
N GLY A 603 20.74 18.34 -4.10
CA GLY A 603 21.25 19.58 -4.69
C GLY A 603 20.36 20.79 -4.43
N ILE A 604 19.80 20.93 -3.21
CA ILE A 604 18.86 21.99 -2.79
C ILE A 604 19.46 22.88 -1.70
#